data_e4c152fa8251012d324fcc2e8a1bf0d5
#
_entry.id   e4c152fa8251012d324fcc2e8a1bf0d5
#
_cell.length_a   1.000
_cell.length_b   1.000
_cell.length_c   1.000
_cell.angle_alpha   90.00
_cell.angle_beta   90.00
_cell.angle_gamma   90.00
#
_symmetry.space_group_name_H-M   'P 1'
#
loop_
_entity.id
_entity.type
_entity.pdbx_description
1 polymer ?
#
loop_
_entity_poly.entity_id
_entity_poly.type
_entity_poly.pdbx_seq_one_letter_code
_entity_poly.pdbx_strand_id
1 'polypeptide(L)'
;MKFILRVFLFLAISLSIFSCFPSEQESTYPELTSITESVYASGLIKAVNQYEAFANNTGPIQEIFVKEGDLVEEGTPILAIYNERERLNRENAELAQVFADYQQNQSKLRDLQLTIDFAKSKMQNDSMLFVRQKNLWEKNIGTAVDLEQRRLSFENSQTAYESALIRYQDLKREIEFNSKSASKSLAISRALESEFVLKSRIKGKVYALPKEKGEMVNPQTPVATLGSENHFLMELQI
;
A
#
# COMPACT_ATOMS: atom_id res chain seq x y z
N MET A 1 -2.00 -120.98 30.07
CA MET A 1 -2.29 -119.64 30.69
C MET A 1 -1.01 -118.89 31.11
N LYS A 2 0.04 -119.51 31.58
CA LYS A 2 1.29 -118.83 32.00
C LYS A 2 2.17 -118.36 30.81
N PHE A 3 2.05 -118.94 29.61
CA PHE A 3 2.82 -118.55 28.43
C PHE A 3 2.29 -117.16 27.78
N ILE A 4 0.99 -116.98 27.75
CA ILE A 4 0.33 -115.80 27.20
C ILE A 4 0.66 -114.59 28.10
N LEU A 5 0.66 -114.82 29.41
CA LEU A 5 0.97 -113.73 30.40
C LEU A 5 2.42 -113.27 30.26
N ARG A 6 3.39 -114.20 29.91
CA ARG A 6 4.80 -113.80 29.70
C ARG A 6 4.98 -112.98 28.39
N VAL A 7 4.26 -113.32 27.34
CA VAL A 7 4.33 -112.60 26.04
C VAL A 7 3.76 -111.20 26.21
N PHE A 8 2.64 -111.02 26.98
CA PHE A 8 2.06 -109.74 27.27
C PHE A 8 2.96 -108.88 28.10
N LEU A 9 3.68 -109.49 29.10
CA LEU A 9 4.63 -108.75 29.94
C LEU A 9 5.90 -108.29 29.13
N PHE A 10 6.38 -109.12 28.15
CA PHE A 10 7.47 -108.71 27.24
C PHE A 10 7.05 -107.59 26.27
N LEU A 11 5.80 -107.68 25.76
CA LEU A 11 5.25 -106.68 24.87
C LEU A 11 5.07 -105.30 25.60
N ALA A 12 4.63 -105.39 26.87
CA ALA A 12 4.45 -104.17 27.66
C ALA A 12 5.80 -103.46 28.02
N ILE A 13 6.84 -104.26 28.27
CA ILE A 13 8.19 -103.77 28.53
C ILE A 13 8.82 -103.18 27.28
N SER A 14 8.58 -103.79 26.12
CA SER A 14 9.08 -103.33 24.79
C SER A 14 8.43 -101.95 24.44
N LEU A 15 7.16 -101.76 24.77
CA LEU A 15 6.46 -100.47 24.46
C LEU A 15 6.93 -99.32 25.37
N SER A 16 7.48 -99.62 26.56
CA SER A 16 7.98 -98.59 27.49
C SER A 16 9.33 -98.00 27.11
N ILE A 17 10.08 -98.67 26.20
CA ILE A 17 11.43 -98.22 25.82
C ILE A 17 11.39 -97.24 24.67
N PHE A 18 10.25 -97.09 23.93
CA PHE A 18 10.10 -96.20 22.81
C PHE A 18 9.62 -94.80 23.19
N SER A 19 9.40 -94.46 24.46
CA SER A 19 8.82 -93.17 24.91
C SER A 19 9.85 -92.12 25.31
N CYS A 20 11.11 -92.28 24.91
CA CYS A 20 12.11 -91.27 25.19
C CYS A 20 12.69 -90.72 23.88
N PHE A 21 11.85 -89.97 23.12
CA PHE A 21 12.39 -89.02 22.14
C PHE A 21 12.83 -87.80 22.86
N PRO A 22 14.10 -87.38 22.73
CA PRO A 22 14.48 -86.08 23.21
C PRO A 22 13.81 -85.04 22.33
N SER A 23 12.94 -84.21 22.94
CA SER A 23 12.47 -82.96 22.29
C SER A 23 13.69 -82.11 22.06
N GLU A 24 14.07 -81.83 20.83
CA GLU A 24 15.00 -80.79 20.48
C GLU A 24 14.50 -79.49 21.12
N GLN A 25 15.09 -79.06 22.20
CA GLN A 25 14.89 -77.72 22.69
C GLN A 25 15.62 -76.81 21.72
N GLU A 26 14.86 -76.09 20.92
CA GLU A 26 15.37 -74.91 20.20
C GLU A 26 15.97 -73.93 21.20
N SER A 27 17.30 -73.98 21.32
CA SER A 27 18.00 -72.98 22.13
C SER A 27 18.34 -71.80 21.24
N THR A 28 17.61 -70.68 21.46
CA THR A 28 17.89 -69.42 20.79
C THR A 28 18.95 -68.68 21.64
N TYR A 29 20.08 -68.43 21.07
CA TYR A 29 21.10 -67.56 21.67
C TYR A 29 20.73 -66.07 21.41
N PRO A 30 20.89 -65.17 22.40
CA PRO A 30 20.70 -63.76 22.19
C PRO A 30 21.77 -63.27 21.20
N GLU A 31 21.35 -62.79 20.05
CA GLU A 31 22.19 -62.16 19.06
C GLU A 31 22.08 -60.64 19.21
N LEU A 32 23.23 -59.94 19.34
CA LEU A 32 23.30 -58.50 19.34
C LEU A 32 23.18 -58.00 17.91
N THR A 33 21.97 -57.70 17.52
CA THR A 33 21.68 -57.01 16.23
C THR A 33 21.35 -55.56 16.46
N SER A 34 21.89 -54.67 15.63
CA SER A 34 21.50 -53.28 15.62
C SER A 34 20.09 -53.18 15.08
N ILE A 35 19.16 -52.72 15.91
CA ILE A 35 17.80 -52.39 15.51
C ILE A 35 17.80 -50.95 15.02
N THR A 36 17.49 -50.74 13.74
CA THR A 36 17.27 -49.41 13.20
C THR A 36 15.80 -49.04 13.39
N GLU A 37 15.57 -48.11 14.29
CA GLU A 37 14.23 -47.52 14.46
C GLU A 37 14.05 -46.46 13.37
N SER A 38 13.05 -46.61 12.52
CA SER A 38 12.70 -45.65 11.47
C SER A 38 11.55 -44.79 11.97
N VAL A 39 11.78 -43.48 12.13
CA VAL A 39 10.74 -42.52 12.39
C VAL A 39 10.28 -41.92 11.07
N TYR A 40 9.02 -42.11 10.75
CA TYR A 40 8.39 -41.50 9.57
C TYR A 40 7.80 -40.14 9.99
N ALA A 41 8.24 -39.09 9.31
CA ALA A 41 7.65 -37.76 9.48
C ALA A 41 7.14 -37.26 8.12
N SER A 42 5.94 -36.70 8.10
CA SER A 42 5.45 -35.96 6.94
C SER A 42 5.78 -34.49 7.11
N GLY A 43 6.12 -33.81 6.02
CA GLY A 43 6.46 -32.40 6.10
C GLY A 43 6.12 -31.64 4.84
N LEU A 44 5.97 -30.33 4.98
CA LEU A 44 5.77 -29.38 3.89
C LEU A 44 7.03 -28.55 3.69
N ILE A 45 7.43 -28.40 2.43
CA ILE A 45 8.50 -27.48 2.04
C ILE A 45 7.86 -26.15 1.68
N LYS A 46 8.24 -25.08 2.38
CA LYS A 46 7.80 -23.71 2.11
C LYS A 46 9.01 -22.83 1.80
N ALA A 47 8.82 -21.83 0.93
CA ALA A 47 9.85 -20.82 0.73
C ALA A 47 10.00 -19.94 1.96
N VAL A 48 11.21 -19.48 2.25
CA VAL A 48 11.44 -18.48 3.29
C VAL A 48 10.69 -17.20 2.93
N ASN A 49 10.08 -16.52 3.90
CA ASN A 49 9.24 -15.34 3.71
C ASN A 49 8.07 -15.56 2.72
N GLN A 50 7.59 -16.82 2.63
CA GLN A 50 6.40 -17.11 1.84
C GLN A 50 5.19 -16.41 2.45
N TYR A 51 4.44 -15.71 1.60
CA TYR A 51 3.18 -15.07 1.99
C TYR A 51 2.12 -15.24 0.90
N GLU A 52 0.88 -15.21 1.34
CA GLU A 52 -0.28 -15.17 0.46
C GLU A 52 -0.62 -13.71 0.18
N ALA A 53 -0.70 -13.36 -1.09
CA ALA A 53 -1.08 -12.03 -1.53
C ALA A 53 -2.60 -11.96 -1.72
N PHE A 54 -3.22 -10.97 -1.11
CA PHE A 54 -4.66 -10.72 -1.19
C PHE A 54 -4.93 -9.45 -2.00
N ALA A 55 -6.03 -9.45 -2.73
CA ALA A 55 -6.50 -8.24 -3.40
C ALA A 55 -6.95 -7.21 -2.36
N ASN A 56 -6.59 -5.93 -2.55
CA ASN A 56 -7.06 -4.87 -1.65
C ASN A 56 -8.54 -4.53 -1.88
N ASN A 57 -9.03 -4.76 -3.10
CA ASN A 57 -10.37 -4.41 -3.54
C ASN A 57 -11.09 -5.59 -4.18
N THR A 58 -12.42 -5.50 -4.25
CA THR A 58 -13.28 -6.49 -4.93
C THR A 58 -13.52 -6.06 -6.36
N GLY A 59 -13.38 -6.98 -7.30
CA GLY A 59 -13.69 -6.74 -8.73
C GLY A 59 -13.18 -7.86 -9.62
N PRO A 60 -13.54 -7.85 -10.92
CA PRO A 60 -12.99 -8.80 -11.88
C PRO A 60 -11.53 -8.46 -12.22
N ILE A 61 -10.72 -9.48 -12.42
CA ILE A 61 -9.33 -9.33 -12.88
C ILE A 61 -9.36 -8.79 -14.32
N GLN A 62 -8.76 -7.63 -14.51
CA GLN A 62 -8.61 -7.00 -15.83
C GLN A 62 -7.40 -7.58 -16.58
N GLU A 63 -6.29 -7.76 -15.88
CA GLU A 63 -5.04 -8.24 -16.47
C GLU A 63 -4.17 -8.94 -15.42
N ILE A 64 -3.39 -9.92 -15.87
CA ILE A 64 -2.39 -10.63 -15.07
C ILE A 64 -1.04 -10.40 -15.74
N PHE A 65 -0.05 -9.90 -14.98
CA PHE A 65 1.26 -9.49 -15.50
C PHE A 65 2.34 -10.55 -15.32
N VAL A 66 2.10 -11.55 -14.46
CA VAL A 66 3.08 -12.59 -14.10
C VAL A 66 2.45 -13.97 -14.21
N LYS A 67 3.29 -15.00 -14.27
CA LYS A 67 2.90 -16.41 -14.27
C LYS A 67 3.55 -17.13 -13.09
N GLU A 68 3.02 -18.31 -12.77
CA GLU A 68 3.67 -19.20 -11.82
C GLU A 68 5.09 -19.53 -12.30
N GLY A 69 6.04 -19.43 -11.40
CA GLY A 69 7.46 -19.61 -11.68
C GLY A 69 8.24 -18.33 -11.99
N ASP A 70 7.58 -17.22 -12.28
CA ASP A 70 8.25 -15.95 -12.59
C ASP A 70 8.97 -15.36 -11.37
N LEU A 71 10.11 -14.72 -11.64
CA LEU A 71 10.85 -13.94 -10.67
C LEU A 71 10.28 -12.52 -10.64
N VAL A 72 10.07 -12.00 -9.43
CA VAL A 72 9.53 -10.66 -9.20
C VAL A 72 10.42 -9.88 -8.23
N GLU A 73 10.44 -8.58 -8.39
CA GLU A 73 11.04 -7.65 -7.45
C GLU A 73 9.95 -6.96 -6.60
N GLU A 74 10.34 -6.34 -5.51
CA GLU A 74 9.43 -5.51 -4.73
C GLU A 74 8.82 -4.41 -5.61
N GLY A 75 7.49 -4.27 -5.58
CA GLY A 75 6.74 -3.34 -6.43
C GLY A 75 6.37 -3.85 -7.82
N THR A 76 6.83 -5.03 -8.25
CA THR A 76 6.42 -5.64 -9.53
C THR A 76 4.91 -5.89 -9.54
N PRO A 77 4.16 -5.41 -10.55
CA PRO A 77 2.72 -5.68 -10.65
C PRO A 77 2.46 -7.17 -10.90
N ILE A 78 1.51 -7.75 -10.17
CA ILE A 78 1.09 -9.15 -10.28
C ILE A 78 -0.18 -9.25 -11.11
N LEU A 79 -1.21 -8.49 -10.73
CA LEU A 79 -2.47 -8.39 -11.45
C LEU A 79 -3.12 -7.02 -11.27
N ALA A 80 -3.99 -6.65 -12.20
CA ALA A 80 -4.84 -5.47 -12.12
C ALA A 80 -6.32 -5.88 -12.04
N ILE A 81 -7.05 -5.21 -11.16
CA ILE A 81 -8.50 -5.34 -10.98
C ILE A 81 -9.16 -4.21 -11.77
N TYR A 82 -10.30 -4.48 -12.41
CA TYR A 82 -11.07 -3.48 -13.14
C TYR A 82 -11.56 -2.36 -12.20
N ASN A 83 -11.30 -1.11 -12.56
CA ASN A 83 -11.52 0.05 -11.71
C ASN A 83 -11.89 1.33 -12.47
N GLU A 84 -12.78 1.24 -13.42
CA GLU A 84 -13.21 2.38 -14.27
C GLU A 84 -13.58 3.64 -13.46
N ARG A 85 -14.26 3.45 -12.34
CA ARG A 85 -14.66 4.56 -11.46
C ARG A 85 -13.46 5.32 -10.88
N GLU A 86 -12.45 4.61 -10.37
CA GLU A 86 -11.29 5.26 -9.76
C GLU A 86 -10.38 5.89 -10.82
N ARG A 87 -10.30 5.29 -12.01
CA ARG A 87 -9.64 5.90 -13.16
C ARG A 87 -10.28 7.25 -13.54
N LEU A 88 -11.61 7.30 -13.65
CA LEU A 88 -12.33 8.54 -13.95
C LEU A 88 -12.21 9.58 -12.81
N ASN A 89 -12.21 9.14 -11.55
CA ASN A 89 -11.97 10.01 -10.40
C ASN A 89 -10.58 10.65 -10.46
N ARG A 90 -9.55 9.88 -10.80
CA ARG A 90 -8.19 10.40 -11.00
C ARG A 90 -8.13 11.41 -12.14
N GLU A 91 -8.73 11.10 -13.29
CA GLU A 91 -8.76 12.00 -14.44
C GLU A 91 -9.47 13.33 -14.11
N ASN A 92 -10.59 13.27 -13.39
CA ASN A 92 -11.29 14.46 -12.93
C ASN A 92 -10.45 15.29 -11.94
N ALA A 93 -9.77 14.63 -11.00
CA ALA A 93 -8.87 15.31 -10.08
C ALA A 93 -7.65 15.93 -10.80
N GLU A 94 -7.16 15.33 -11.87
CA GLU A 94 -6.09 15.86 -12.73
C GLU A 94 -6.52 17.13 -13.47
N LEU A 95 -7.71 17.14 -14.03
CA LEU A 95 -8.31 18.34 -14.63
C LEU A 95 -8.50 19.46 -13.60
N ALA A 96 -8.97 19.12 -12.39
CA ALA A 96 -9.11 20.07 -11.30
C ALA A 96 -7.77 20.66 -10.86
N GLN A 97 -6.71 19.85 -10.80
CA GLN A 97 -5.36 20.32 -10.48
C GLN A 97 -4.83 21.28 -11.56
N VAL A 98 -4.99 20.96 -12.84
CA VAL A 98 -4.56 21.84 -13.93
C VAL A 98 -5.29 23.17 -13.85
N PHE A 99 -6.60 23.17 -13.61
CA PHE A 99 -7.41 24.40 -13.47
C PHE A 99 -6.99 25.24 -12.25
N ALA A 100 -6.67 24.61 -11.12
CA ALA A 100 -6.26 25.27 -9.89
C ALA A 100 -4.76 25.64 -9.86
N ASP A 101 -4.01 25.31 -10.91
CA ASP A 101 -2.57 25.55 -10.95
C ASP A 101 -2.24 27.04 -10.76
N TYR A 102 -1.22 27.29 -9.91
CA TYR A 102 -0.79 28.64 -9.56
C TYR A 102 -0.35 29.43 -10.79
N GLN A 103 0.35 28.81 -11.74
CA GLN A 103 0.86 29.46 -12.94
C GLN A 103 -0.30 29.89 -13.88
N GLN A 104 -1.33 29.05 -14.00
CA GLN A 104 -2.53 29.36 -14.78
C GLN A 104 -3.31 30.56 -14.22
N ASN A 105 -3.22 30.80 -12.91
CA ASN A 105 -3.95 31.87 -12.24
C ASN A 105 -3.11 33.15 -12.00
N GLN A 106 -1.87 33.20 -12.47
CA GLN A 106 -1.01 34.39 -12.33
C GLN A 106 -1.58 35.64 -12.97
N SER A 107 -2.36 35.53 -14.05
CA SER A 107 -3.00 36.68 -14.71
C SER A 107 -3.93 37.44 -13.78
N LYS A 108 -4.65 36.75 -12.88
CA LYS A 108 -5.52 37.37 -11.88
C LYS A 108 -4.73 38.20 -10.85
N LEU A 109 -3.58 37.70 -10.43
CA LEU A 109 -2.69 38.43 -9.52
C LEU A 109 -2.07 39.65 -10.20
N ARG A 110 -1.73 39.52 -11.49
CA ARG A 110 -1.18 40.64 -12.27
C ARG A 110 -2.17 41.78 -12.42
N ASP A 111 -3.44 41.46 -12.63
CA ASP A 111 -4.51 42.50 -12.69
C ASP A 111 -4.65 43.28 -11.39
N LEU A 112 -4.66 42.58 -10.27
CA LEU A 112 -4.66 43.23 -8.96
C LEU A 112 -3.35 44.00 -8.69
N GLN A 113 -2.20 43.54 -9.18
CA GLN A 113 -0.95 44.29 -9.06
C GLN A 113 -1.02 45.65 -9.78
N LEU A 114 -1.61 45.71 -10.99
CA LEU A 114 -1.85 46.96 -11.69
C LEU A 114 -2.77 47.89 -10.94
N THR A 115 -3.78 47.35 -10.27
CA THR A 115 -4.68 48.11 -9.39
C THR A 115 -3.94 48.70 -8.21
N ILE A 116 -3.03 47.94 -7.58
CA ILE A 116 -2.16 48.42 -6.48
C ILE A 116 -1.27 49.57 -6.95
N ASP A 117 -0.62 49.39 -8.11
CA ASP A 117 0.30 50.40 -8.66
C ASP A 117 -0.42 51.73 -8.98
N PHE A 118 -1.63 51.63 -9.54
CA PHE A 118 -2.50 52.81 -9.75
C PHE A 118 -2.90 53.46 -8.45
N ALA A 119 -3.42 52.72 -7.47
CA ALA A 119 -3.83 53.23 -6.18
C ALA A 119 -2.66 53.89 -5.40
N LYS A 120 -1.47 53.27 -5.46
CA LYS A 120 -0.22 53.78 -4.90
C LYS A 120 0.15 55.14 -5.51
N SER A 121 0.15 55.22 -6.85
CA SER A 121 0.47 56.46 -7.56
C SER A 121 -0.51 57.58 -7.21
N LYS A 122 -1.81 57.27 -7.09
CA LYS A 122 -2.84 58.22 -6.68
C LYS A 122 -2.59 58.69 -5.25
N MET A 123 -2.36 57.79 -4.31
CA MET A 123 -2.07 58.12 -2.91
C MET A 123 -0.83 59.01 -2.79
N GLN A 124 0.24 58.73 -3.53
CA GLN A 124 1.45 59.57 -3.53
C GLN A 124 1.18 60.97 -4.06
N ASN A 125 0.41 61.10 -5.15
CA ASN A 125 0.01 62.41 -5.67
C ASN A 125 -0.84 63.20 -4.67
N ASP A 126 -1.88 62.58 -4.09
CA ASP A 126 -2.76 63.24 -3.12
C ASP A 126 -2.01 63.63 -1.85
N SER A 127 -1.06 62.81 -1.40
CA SER A 127 -0.15 63.12 -0.30
C SER A 127 0.69 64.37 -0.59
N MET A 128 1.30 64.49 -1.77
CA MET A 128 2.06 65.66 -2.16
C MET A 128 1.19 66.92 -2.21
N LEU A 129 -0.03 66.80 -2.73
CA LEU A 129 -0.99 67.91 -2.79
C LEU A 129 -1.44 68.38 -1.39
N PHE A 130 -1.69 67.40 -0.48
CA PHE A 130 -2.04 67.71 0.92
C PHE A 130 -0.88 68.39 1.63
N VAL A 131 0.35 67.89 1.55
CA VAL A 131 1.54 68.51 2.15
C VAL A 131 1.74 69.91 1.62
N ARG A 132 1.59 70.12 0.31
CA ARG A 132 1.69 71.46 -0.30
C ARG A 132 0.63 72.42 0.26
N GLN A 133 -0.65 72.01 0.35
CA GLN A 133 -1.72 72.78 0.87
C GLN A 133 -1.51 73.13 2.35
N LYS A 134 -1.04 72.22 3.15
CA LYS A 134 -0.70 72.42 4.56
C LYS A 134 0.39 73.49 4.73
N ASN A 135 1.46 73.45 3.93
CA ASN A 135 2.53 74.44 3.97
C ASN A 135 2.06 75.82 3.53
N LEU A 136 1.09 75.93 2.61
CA LEU A 136 0.46 77.19 2.24
C LEU A 136 -0.42 77.76 3.37
N TRP A 137 -1.23 76.89 3.99
CA TRP A 137 -2.08 77.25 5.12
C TRP A 137 -1.29 77.74 6.33
N GLU A 138 -0.17 77.14 6.65
CA GLU A 138 0.75 77.57 7.71
C GLU A 138 1.31 78.99 7.45
N LYS A 139 1.32 79.41 6.19
CA LYS A 139 1.69 80.79 5.78
C LYS A 139 0.50 81.73 5.62
N ASN A 140 -0.69 81.33 6.12
CA ASN A 140 -1.95 82.04 5.98
C ASN A 140 -2.40 82.19 4.52
N ILE A 141 -2.07 81.29 3.64
CA ILE A 141 -2.49 81.29 2.23
C ILE A 141 -3.50 80.18 1.99
N GLY A 142 -4.70 80.52 1.47
CA GLY A 142 -5.77 79.55 1.17
C GLY A 142 -6.85 79.49 2.24
N THR A 143 -7.76 78.49 2.13
CA THR A 143 -8.90 78.34 3.07
C THR A 143 -8.77 77.03 3.86
N ALA A 144 -9.40 77.00 5.06
CA ALA A 144 -9.49 75.80 5.85
C ALA A 144 -10.20 74.66 5.12
N VAL A 145 -11.20 75.02 4.29
CA VAL A 145 -11.95 74.05 3.46
C VAL A 145 -11.05 73.38 2.43
N ASP A 146 -10.15 74.13 1.77
CA ASP A 146 -9.21 73.59 0.80
C ASP A 146 -8.26 72.62 1.47
N LEU A 147 -7.75 72.94 2.64
CA LEU A 147 -6.88 72.04 3.42
C LEU A 147 -7.61 70.75 3.80
N GLU A 148 -8.82 70.87 4.32
CA GLU A 148 -9.66 69.75 4.72
C GLU A 148 -9.98 68.81 3.50
N GLN A 149 -10.33 69.40 2.35
CA GLN A 149 -10.59 68.67 1.14
C GLN A 149 -9.35 67.85 0.66
N ARG A 150 -8.15 68.43 0.74
CA ARG A 150 -6.91 67.74 0.40
C ARG A 150 -6.59 66.64 1.37
N ARG A 151 -6.84 66.83 2.67
CA ARG A 151 -6.69 65.82 3.70
C ARG A 151 -7.59 64.61 3.42
N LEU A 152 -8.89 64.83 3.21
CA LEU A 152 -9.85 63.78 2.89
C LEU A 152 -9.50 63.05 1.60
N SER A 153 -9.03 63.77 0.56
CA SER A 153 -8.57 63.11 -0.70
C SER A 153 -7.39 62.17 -0.46
N PHE A 154 -6.42 62.57 0.36
CA PHE A 154 -5.30 61.75 0.72
C PHE A 154 -5.72 60.50 1.55
N GLU A 155 -6.55 60.70 2.60
CA GLU A 155 -7.05 59.61 3.43
C GLU A 155 -7.86 58.57 2.59
N ASN A 156 -8.70 59.05 1.67
CA ASN A 156 -9.43 58.16 0.74
C ASN A 156 -8.51 57.36 -0.19
N SER A 157 -7.49 58.03 -0.75
CA SER A 157 -6.54 57.31 -1.64
C SER A 157 -5.61 56.37 -0.87
N GLN A 158 -5.26 56.67 0.37
CA GLN A 158 -4.55 55.76 1.26
C GLN A 158 -5.39 54.52 1.56
N THR A 159 -6.65 54.68 1.96
CA THR A 159 -7.57 53.58 2.21
C THR A 159 -7.77 52.70 0.95
N ALA A 160 -7.86 53.31 -0.24
CA ALA A 160 -7.96 52.59 -1.50
C ALA A 160 -6.71 51.77 -1.78
N TYR A 161 -5.52 52.29 -1.53
CA TYR A 161 -4.27 51.55 -1.70
C TYR A 161 -4.16 50.37 -0.70
N GLU A 162 -4.46 50.58 0.56
CA GLU A 162 -4.45 49.54 1.59
C GLU A 162 -5.45 48.41 1.26
N SER A 163 -6.66 48.80 0.82
CA SER A 163 -7.68 47.84 0.39
C SER A 163 -7.24 47.00 -0.83
N ALA A 164 -6.52 47.60 -1.79
CA ALA A 164 -5.98 46.88 -2.94
C ALA A 164 -4.90 45.86 -2.53
N LEU A 165 -4.03 46.22 -1.57
CA LEU A 165 -3.02 45.30 -1.01
C LEU A 165 -3.66 44.10 -0.33
N ILE A 166 -4.70 44.32 0.48
CA ILE A 166 -5.43 43.25 1.17
C ILE A 166 -6.05 42.30 0.16
N ARG A 167 -6.73 42.82 -0.86
CA ARG A 167 -7.35 42.00 -1.92
C ARG A 167 -6.32 41.14 -2.66
N TYR A 168 -5.16 41.70 -2.95
CA TYR A 168 -4.07 40.94 -3.59
C TYR A 168 -3.58 39.81 -2.70
N GLN A 169 -3.36 40.06 -1.41
CA GLN A 169 -2.91 39.06 -0.46
C GLN A 169 -3.95 37.95 -0.26
N ASP A 170 -5.23 38.31 -0.21
CA ASP A 170 -6.32 37.36 -0.06
C ASP A 170 -6.42 36.45 -1.29
N LEU A 171 -6.42 37.02 -2.50
CA LEU A 171 -6.45 36.23 -3.73
C LEU A 171 -5.21 35.35 -3.86
N LYS A 172 -4.04 35.86 -3.49
CA LYS A 172 -2.80 35.05 -3.50
C LYS A 172 -2.94 33.83 -2.58
N ARG A 173 -3.42 34.02 -1.34
CA ARG A 173 -3.66 32.92 -0.39
C ARG A 173 -4.70 31.94 -0.91
N GLU A 174 -5.77 32.43 -1.52
CA GLU A 174 -6.81 31.59 -2.12
C GLU A 174 -6.26 30.72 -3.25
N ILE A 175 -5.50 31.30 -4.19
CA ILE A 175 -4.88 30.56 -5.29
C ILE A 175 -3.90 29.51 -4.75
N GLU A 176 -3.05 29.87 -3.78
CA GLU A 176 -2.11 28.92 -3.16
C GLU A 176 -2.83 27.76 -2.47
N PHE A 177 -3.91 28.06 -1.75
CA PHE A 177 -4.72 27.05 -1.08
C PHE A 177 -5.39 26.11 -2.09
N ASN A 178 -6.05 26.66 -3.11
CA ASN A 178 -6.74 25.88 -4.14
C ASN A 178 -5.78 25.00 -4.92
N SER A 179 -4.60 25.50 -5.29
CA SER A 179 -3.55 24.73 -5.97
C SER A 179 -3.06 23.56 -5.10
N LYS A 180 -2.75 23.81 -3.83
CA LYS A 180 -2.34 22.76 -2.88
C LYS A 180 -3.45 21.74 -2.62
N SER A 181 -4.69 22.19 -2.48
CA SER A 181 -5.85 21.32 -2.25
C SER A 181 -6.08 20.39 -3.44
N ALA A 182 -6.09 20.94 -4.66
CA ALA A 182 -6.26 20.14 -5.88
C ALA A 182 -5.11 19.13 -6.08
N SER A 183 -3.86 19.53 -5.80
CA SER A 183 -2.71 18.62 -5.84
C SER A 183 -2.84 17.47 -4.83
N LYS A 184 -3.34 17.73 -3.62
CA LYS A 184 -3.61 16.70 -2.62
C LYS A 184 -4.75 15.76 -3.05
N SER A 185 -5.83 16.31 -3.61
CA SER A 185 -6.94 15.51 -4.13
C SER A 185 -6.48 14.58 -5.24
N LEU A 186 -5.63 15.04 -6.16
CA LEU A 186 -5.06 14.20 -7.21
C LEU A 186 -4.16 13.09 -6.60
N ALA A 187 -3.34 13.42 -5.62
CA ALA A 187 -2.50 12.42 -4.96
C ALA A 187 -3.33 11.32 -4.28
N ILE A 188 -4.44 11.68 -3.64
CA ILE A 188 -5.39 10.72 -3.04
C ILE A 188 -6.03 9.85 -4.13
N SER A 189 -6.53 10.44 -5.21
CA SER A 189 -7.16 9.68 -6.31
C SER A 189 -6.18 8.72 -6.98
N ARG A 190 -4.90 9.11 -7.17
CA ARG A 190 -3.85 8.22 -7.68
C ARG A 190 -3.53 7.07 -6.72
N ALA A 191 -3.50 7.34 -5.42
CA ALA A 191 -3.30 6.30 -4.41
C ALA A 191 -4.44 5.28 -4.43
N LEU A 192 -5.70 5.74 -4.45
CA LEU A 192 -6.88 4.87 -4.55
C LEU A 192 -6.88 4.03 -5.84
N GLU A 193 -6.57 4.63 -6.99
CA GLU A 193 -6.44 3.88 -8.25
C GLU A 193 -5.33 2.83 -8.17
N SER A 194 -4.20 3.15 -7.53
CA SER A 194 -3.08 2.22 -7.40
C SER A 194 -3.36 1.00 -6.53
N GLU A 195 -4.36 1.05 -5.64
CA GLU A 195 -4.79 -0.08 -4.81
C GLU A 195 -5.47 -1.20 -5.61
N PHE A 196 -5.89 -0.91 -6.84
CA PHE A 196 -6.45 -1.90 -7.76
C PHE A 196 -5.38 -2.68 -8.54
N VAL A 197 -4.11 -2.35 -8.35
CA VAL A 197 -2.98 -3.11 -8.87
C VAL A 197 -2.28 -3.81 -7.71
N LEU A 198 -2.42 -5.12 -7.64
CA LEU A 198 -1.68 -5.93 -6.68
C LEU A 198 -0.22 -5.99 -7.09
N LYS A 199 0.69 -5.63 -6.17
CA LYS A 199 2.14 -5.63 -6.39
C LYS A 199 2.84 -6.55 -5.41
N SER A 200 3.96 -7.12 -5.83
CA SER A 200 4.82 -7.90 -4.93
C SER A 200 5.37 -7.01 -3.80
N ARG A 201 5.37 -7.56 -2.57
CA ARG A 201 5.96 -6.93 -1.38
C ARG A 201 7.40 -7.38 -1.12
N ILE A 202 7.89 -8.34 -1.90
CA ILE A 202 9.23 -8.91 -1.74
C ILE A 202 9.88 -9.12 -3.10
N LYS A 203 11.21 -9.21 -3.09
CA LYS A 203 11.96 -9.83 -4.17
C LYS A 203 11.92 -11.36 -4.00
N GLY A 204 11.46 -12.09 -5.02
CA GLY A 204 11.30 -13.54 -4.92
C GLY A 204 10.66 -14.16 -6.14
N LYS A 205 9.92 -15.25 -5.92
CA LYS A 205 9.28 -16.05 -6.96
C LYS A 205 7.78 -16.22 -6.70
N VAL A 206 7.00 -16.27 -7.76
CA VAL A 206 5.56 -16.61 -7.71
C VAL A 206 5.43 -18.12 -7.68
N TYR A 207 4.91 -18.68 -6.58
CA TYR A 207 4.73 -20.13 -6.41
C TYR A 207 3.37 -20.63 -6.84
N ALA A 208 2.33 -19.80 -6.67
CA ALA A 208 0.99 -20.12 -7.13
C ALA A 208 0.23 -18.86 -7.55
N LEU A 209 -0.58 -18.99 -8.59
CA LEU A 209 -1.49 -17.94 -9.08
C LEU A 209 -2.80 -18.60 -9.53
N PRO A 210 -3.66 -19.04 -8.58
CA PRO A 210 -4.84 -19.85 -8.87
C PRO A 210 -6.01 -19.03 -9.45
N LYS A 211 -5.74 -17.92 -10.10
CA LYS A 211 -6.73 -16.99 -10.63
C LYS A 211 -6.51 -16.72 -12.11
N GLU A 212 -7.61 -16.56 -12.85
CA GLU A 212 -7.58 -16.26 -14.27
C GLU A 212 -8.18 -14.86 -14.56
N LYS A 213 -7.84 -14.32 -15.73
CA LYS A 213 -8.42 -13.07 -16.23
C LYS A 213 -9.93 -13.18 -16.34
N GLY A 214 -10.64 -12.19 -15.80
CA GLY A 214 -12.12 -12.13 -15.74
C GLY A 214 -12.72 -12.73 -14.46
N GLU A 215 -11.96 -13.46 -13.63
CA GLU A 215 -12.45 -13.94 -12.35
C GLU A 215 -12.62 -12.79 -11.35
N MET A 216 -13.59 -12.97 -10.44
CA MET A 216 -13.80 -12.06 -9.32
C MET A 216 -12.78 -12.34 -8.21
N VAL A 217 -12.16 -11.29 -7.71
CA VAL A 217 -11.31 -11.33 -6.52
C VAL A 217 -11.89 -10.47 -5.41
N ASN A 218 -11.49 -10.78 -4.18
CA ASN A 218 -11.89 -10.08 -2.97
C ASN A 218 -10.77 -10.13 -1.92
N PRO A 219 -10.81 -9.32 -0.85
CA PRO A 219 -9.79 -9.30 0.20
C PRO A 219 -9.72 -10.55 1.10
N GLN A 220 -10.66 -11.49 1.00
CA GLN A 220 -10.72 -12.68 1.87
C GLN A 220 -10.04 -13.92 1.25
N THR A 221 -9.86 -13.95 -0.07
CA THR A 221 -9.26 -15.08 -0.77
C THR A 221 -7.89 -14.71 -1.33
N PRO A 222 -6.86 -15.54 -1.11
CA PRO A 222 -5.55 -15.28 -1.68
C PRO A 222 -5.61 -15.39 -3.21
N VAL A 223 -4.88 -14.51 -3.88
CA VAL A 223 -4.80 -14.45 -5.34
C VAL A 223 -3.44 -14.89 -5.87
N ALA A 224 -2.41 -14.87 -5.05
CA ALA A 224 -1.09 -15.38 -5.40
C ALA A 224 -0.33 -15.80 -4.13
N THR A 225 0.61 -16.74 -4.29
CA THR A 225 1.57 -17.10 -3.24
C THR A 225 2.97 -16.76 -3.72
N LEU A 226 3.66 -15.94 -2.93
CA LEU A 226 5.03 -15.48 -3.23
C LEU A 226 5.97 -15.86 -2.08
N GLY A 227 7.26 -16.05 -2.41
CA GLY A 227 8.28 -16.40 -1.41
C GLY A 227 9.69 -16.21 -1.97
N SER A 228 10.69 -16.50 -1.14
CA SER A 228 12.10 -16.44 -1.54
C SER A 228 12.38 -17.41 -2.69
N GLU A 229 13.25 -17.02 -3.63
CA GLU A 229 13.62 -17.84 -4.78
C GLU A 229 14.42 -19.11 -4.39
N ASN A 230 15.40 -18.96 -3.49
CA ASN A 230 16.45 -19.96 -3.25
C ASN A 230 16.54 -20.47 -1.81
N HIS A 231 15.65 -20.01 -0.91
CA HIS A 231 15.68 -20.39 0.49
C HIS A 231 14.37 -21.06 0.90
N PHE A 232 14.48 -22.29 1.42
CA PHE A 232 13.33 -23.10 1.79
C PHE A 232 13.42 -23.53 3.25
N LEU A 233 12.28 -23.70 3.86
CA LEU A 233 12.08 -24.27 5.19
C LEU A 233 11.28 -25.56 5.05
N MET A 234 11.62 -26.54 5.86
CA MET A 234 10.87 -27.80 5.96
C MET A 234 10.16 -27.81 7.32
N GLU A 235 8.83 -27.82 7.28
CA GLU A 235 7.99 -28.03 8.48
C GLU A 235 7.69 -29.51 8.58
N LEU A 236 8.21 -30.21 9.60
CA LEU A 236 7.96 -31.61 9.87
C LEU A 236 6.90 -31.75 10.95
N GLN A 237 5.90 -32.59 10.70
CA GLN A 237 4.96 -33.07 11.71
C GLN A 237 5.43 -34.43 12.21
N ILE A 238 5.84 -34.49 13.46
CA ILE A 238 6.32 -35.69 14.15
C ILE A 238 5.17 -36.22 15.00
#